data_b063ee4d2199778f17458a656c74a6c8
#
_entry.id   b063ee4d2199778f17458a656c74a6c8
#
_cell.length_a   1.000
_cell.length_b   1.000
_cell.length_c   1.000
_cell.angle_alpha   90.00
_cell.angle_beta   90.00
_cell.angle_gamma   90.00
#
_symmetry.space_group_name_H-M   'P 1'
#
loop_
_entity.id
_entity.type
_entity.pdbx_description
1 polymer ?
#
loop_
_entity_poly.entity_id
_entity_poly.type
_entity_poly.pdbx_seq_one_letter_code
_entity_poly.pdbx_strand_id
1 'polypeptide(L)'
;MSTSFTELVNNIWNSLDDILVCVGVFLVTHIFASGLRQMLRVYFHLGAWISQSAQFVVVFSVLVFLAGHLLGVDTAVSLFSGFSIGLGYALQPYIISLLAGGTLYASGLLRRGDRLHINDNTMVVESIGLLYVSAKNDKLTTYLPNAMLSNQPFSILRES
;
A
#
# COMPACT_ATOMS: atom_id res chain seq x y z
N MET A 1 -49.19 18.91 -4.45
CA MET A 1 -48.04 17.98 -4.62
C MET A 1 -48.43 16.66 -3.96
N SER A 2 -49.17 15.82 -4.63
CA SER A 2 -49.51 14.46 -4.20
C SER A 2 -48.72 13.52 -5.13
N THR A 3 -47.53 13.13 -4.71
CA THR A 3 -46.90 11.94 -5.28
C THR A 3 -47.90 10.81 -5.14
N SER A 4 -48.31 10.19 -6.28
CA SER A 4 -49.30 9.13 -6.24
C SER A 4 -48.69 7.97 -5.41
N PHE A 5 -49.49 7.27 -4.62
CA PHE A 5 -49.06 6.11 -3.85
C PHE A 5 -48.28 5.09 -4.70
N THR A 6 -48.65 4.96 -5.97
CA THR A 6 -47.97 4.14 -6.96
C THR A 6 -46.53 4.58 -7.26
N GLU A 7 -46.26 5.88 -7.35
CA GLU A 7 -44.88 6.39 -7.52
C GLU A 7 -44.00 6.13 -6.32
N LEU A 8 -44.54 6.27 -5.12
CA LEU A 8 -43.85 5.92 -3.87
C LEU A 8 -43.49 4.43 -3.84
N VAL A 9 -44.45 3.56 -4.15
CA VAL A 9 -44.22 2.11 -4.16
C VAL A 9 -43.17 1.74 -5.20
N ASN A 10 -43.25 2.28 -6.44
CA ASN A 10 -42.27 2.02 -7.48
C ASN A 10 -40.86 2.52 -7.12
N ASN A 11 -40.75 3.69 -6.49
CA ASN A 11 -39.45 4.17 -6.01
C ASN A 11 -38.82 3.26 -4.94
N ILE A 12 -39.65 2.73 -4.01
CA ILE A 12 -39.20 1.78 -3.01
C ILE A 12 -38.73 0.47 -3.67
N TRP A 13 -39.46 -0.07 -4.63
CA TRP A 13 -39.08 -1.30 -5.34
C TRP A 13 -37.77 -1.13 -6.09
N ASN A 14 -37.62 -0.05 -6.87
CA ASN A 14 -36.38 0.23 -7.59
C ASN A 14 -35.18 0.37 -6.65
N SER A 15 -35.35 1.05 -5.51
CA SER A 15 -34.29 1.17 -4.51
C SER A 15 -33.92 -0.17 -3.86
N LEU A 16 -34.88 -1.07 -3.64
CA LEU A 16 -34.64 -2.41 -3.12
C LEU A 16 -33.89 -3.28 -4.13
N ASP A 17 -34.25 -3.21 -5.42
CA ASP A 17 -33.59 -3.95 -6.47
C ASP A 17 -32.12 -3.49 -6.60
N ASP A 18 -31.84 -2.19 -6.57
CA ASP A 18 -30.50 -1.64 -6.59
C ASP A 18 -29.67 -2.13 -5.40
N ILE A 19 -30.24 -2.11 -4.20
CA ILE A 19 -29.58 -2.60 -3.00
C ILE A 19 -29.28 -4.11 -3.10
N LEU A 20 -30.22 -4.91 -3.58
CA LEU A 20 -30.04 -6.34 -3.76
C LEU A 20 -28.93 -6.66 -4.77
N VAL A 21 -28.90 -5.94 -5.90
CA VAL A 21 -27.83 -6.06 -6.90
C VAL A 21 -26.48 -5.71 -6.28
N CYS A 22 -26.41 -4.61 -5.54
CA CYS A 22 -25.19 -4.17 -4.88
C CYS A 22 -24.68 -5.19 -3.87
N VAL A 23 -25.57 -5.73 -3.03
CA VAL A 23 -25.22 -6.79 -2.07
C VAL A 23 -24.75 -8.05 -2.79
N GLY A 24 -25.43 -8.45 -3.85
CA GLY A 24 -25.07 -9.61 -4.68
C GLY A 24 -23.68 -9.44 -5.30
N VAL A 25 -23.38 -8.32 -5.91
CA VAL A 25 -22.07 -8.01 -6.50
C VAL A 25 -20.99 -8.02 -5.42
N PHE A 26 -21.25 -7.41 -4.27
CA PHE A 26 -20.30 -7.40 -3.15
C PHE A 26 -19.98 -8.82 -2.65
N LEU A 27 -20.98 -9.66 -2.45
CA LEU A 27 -20.81 -11.05 -1.99
C LEU A 27 -20.01 -11.88 -3.00
N VAL A 28 -20.38 -11.82 -4.29
CA VAL A 28 -19.67 -12.54 -5.35
C VAL A 28 -18.20 -12.10 -5.41
N THR A 29 -17.95 -10.79 -5.36
CA THR A 29 -16.60 -10.26 -5.39
C THR A 29 -15.79 -10.64 -4.16
N HIS A 30 -16.40 -10.64 -2.98
CA HIS A 30 -15.74 -11.06 -1.75
C HIS A 30 -15.36 -12.55 -1.80
N ILE A 31 -16.23 -13.41 -2.32
CA ILE A 31 -15.94 -14.84 -2.53
C ILE A 31 -14.81 -14.99 -3.53
N PHE A 32 -14.85 -14.30 -4.66
CA PHE A 32 -13.81 -14.33 -5.68
C PHE A 32 -12.46 -13.84 -5.13
N ALA A 33 -12.45 -12.72 -4.41
CA ALA A 33 -11.25 -12.18 -3.78
C ALA A 33 -10.64 -13.12 -2.73
N SER A 34 -11.49 -13.83 -1.99
CA SER A 34 -11.04 -14.84 -1.01
C SER A 34 -10.42 -16.05 -1.70
N GLY A 35 -10.99 -16.51 -2.82
CA GLY A 35 -10.42 -17.55 -3.67
C GLY A 35 -9.09 -17.16 -4.28
N LEU A 36 -9.00 -15.93 -4.81
CA LEU A 36 -7.76 -15.36 -5.35
C LEU A 36 -6.67 -15.31 -4.27
N ARG A 37 -7.00 -14.86 -3.07
CA ARG A 37 -6.08 -14.85 -1.92
C ARG A 37 -5.54 -16.24 -1.61
N GLN A 38 -6.42 -17.26 -1.60
CA GLN A 38 -6.03 -18.63 -1.33
C GLN A 38 -5.11 -19.18 -2.43
N MET A 39 -5.46 -18.89 -3.70
CA MET A 39 -4.67 -19.27 -4.86
C MET A 39 -3.25 -18.62 -4.82
N LEU A 40 -3.16 -17.32 -4.57
CA LEU A 40 -1.88 -16.62 -4.46
C LEU A 40 -1.00 -17.19 -3.34
N ARG A 41 -1.61 -17.57 -2.22
CA ARG A 41 -0.87 -18.18 -1.11
C ARG A 41 -0.35 -19.57 -1.43
N VAL A 42 -1.17 -20.40 -2.08
CA VAL A 42 -0.86 -21.83 -2.35
C VAL A 42 0.10 -21.96 -3.53
N TYR A 43 -0.19 -21.30 -4.65
CA TYR A 43 0.58 -21.49 -5.89
C TYR A 43 1.84 -20.63 -5.97
N PHE A 44 1.80 -19.41 -5.44
CA PHE A 44 2.92 -18.48 -5.54
C PHE A 44 3.73 -18.35 -4.25
N HIS A 45 3.36 -19.09 -3.19
CA HIS A 45 4.03 -19.04 -1.88
C HIS A 45 4.19 -17.59 -1.36
N LEU A 46 3.29 -16.69 -1.81
CA LEU A 46 3.28 -15.30 -1.37
C LEU A 46 2.92 -15.23 0.11
N GLY A 47 3.63 -14.39 0.83
CA GLY A 47 3.36 -14.17 2.24
C GLY A 47 1.90 -13.77 2.49
N ALA A 48 1.35 -14.17 3.65
CA ALA A 48 -0.03 -13.89 4.02
C ALA A 48 -0.39 -12.41 3.86
N TRP A 49 0.56 -11.52 4.08
CA TRP A 49 0.40 -10.09 3.96
C TRP A 49 0.09 -9.63 2.52
N ILE A 50 0.85 -10.12 1.52
CA ILE A 50 0.65 -9.75 0.10
C ILE A 50 -0.70 -10.26 -0.39
N SER A 51 -1.07 -11.49 -0.04
CA SER A 51 -2.36 -12.06 -0.43
C SER A 51 -3.55 -11.32 0.20
N GLN A 52 -3.37 -10.78 1.40
CA GLN A 52 -4.39 -10.01 2.10
C GLN A 52 -4.54 -8.60 1.49
N SER A 53 -3.43 -7.97 1.08
CA SER A 53 -3.43 -6.69 0.38
C SER A 53 -4.14 -6.79 -0.98
N ALA A 54 -3.93 -7.86 -1.74
CA ALA A 54 -4.63 -8.09 -3.01
C ALA A 54 -6.15 -8.20 -2.80
N GLN A 55 -6.59 -8.93 -1.77
CA GLN A 55 -8.02 -9.00 -1.43
C GLN A 55 -8.59 -7.63 -1.08
N PHE A 56 -7.87 -6.84 -0.29
CA PHE A 56 -8.30 -5.50 0.09
C PHE A 56 -8.51 -4.60 -1.13
N VAL A 57 -7.57 -4.59 -2.10
CA VAL A 57 -7.69 -3.80 -3.33
C VAL A 57 -8.94 -4.17 -4.12
N VAL A 58 -9.22 -5.46 -4.30
CA VAL A 58 -10.40 -5.93 -5.02
C VAL A 58 -11.69 -5.49 -4.32
N VAL A 59 -11.80 -5.73 -3.01
CA VAL A 59 -12.99 -5.35 -2.24
C VAL A 59 -13.19 -3.83 -2.24
N PHE A 60 -12.11 -3.06 -2.08
CA PHE A 60 -12.16 -1.61 -2.11
C PHE A 60 -12.63 -1.07 -3.46
N SER A 61 -12.13 -1.62 -4.58
CA SER A 61 -12.56 -1.24 -5.94
C SER A 61 -14.06 -1.44 -6.15
N VAL A 62 -14.60 -2.54 -5.63
CA VAL A 62 -16.04 -2.82 -5.70
C VAL A 62 -16.84 -1.86 -4.84
N LEU A 63 -16.36 -1.51 -3.64
CA LEU A 63 -17.04 -0.54 -2.80
C LEU A 63 -17.13 0.84 -3.48
N VAL A 64 -16.06 1.27 -4.17
CA VAL A 64 -16.06 2.52 -4.94
C VAL A 64 -17.07 2.44 -6.10
N PHE A 65 -17.11 1.31 -6.82
CA PHE A 65 -18.07 1.10 -7.89
C PHE A 65 -19.52 1.17 -7.37
N LEU A 66 -19.82 0.49 -6.27
CA LEU A 66 -21.14 0.52 -5.64
C LEU A 66 -21.52 1.92 -5.15
N ALA A 67 -20.56 2.65 -4.57
CA ALA A 67 -20.79 4.04 -4.18
C ALA A 67 -21.15 4.91 -5.40
N GLY A 68 -20.51 4.71 -6.55
CA GLY A 68 -20.84 5.39 -7.79
C GLY A 68 -22.25 5.07 -8.29
N HIS A 69 -22.68 3.83 -8.15
CA HIS A 69 -24.00 3.40 -8.55
C HIS A 69 -25.12 3.97 -7.65
N LEU A 70 -24.91 3.95 -6.32
CA LEU A 70 -25.91 4.37 -5.34
C LEU A 70 -25.96 5.89 -5.10
N LEU A 71 -24.78 6.55 -5.04
CA LEU A 71 -24.65 7.95 -4.65
C LEU A 71 -24.35 8.89 -5.82
N GLY A 72 -24.15 8.33 -7.00
CA GLY A 72 -23.74 9.05 -8.20
C GLY A 72 -22.24 9.09 -8.39
N VAL A 73 -21.83 9.18 -9.66
CA VAL A 73 -20.42 9.11 -10.08
C VAL A 73 -19.56 10.21 -9.46
N ASP A 74 -20.09 11.44 -9.34
CA ASP A 74 -19.35 12.58 -8.77
C ASP A 74 -18.97 12.35 -7.30
N THR A 75 -19.89 11.76 -6.52
CA THR A 75 -19.65 11.39 -5.13
C THR A 75 -18.61 10.29 -5.02
N ALA A 76 -18.69 9.26 -5.86
CA ALA A 76 -17.71 8.18 -5.88
C ALA A 76 -16.31 8.68 -6.27
N VAL A 77 -16.21 9.55 -7.28
CA VAL A 77 -14.93 10.17 -7.68
C VAL A 77 -14.35 11.01 -6.54
N SER A 78 -15.17 11.77 -5.84
CA SER A 78 -14.73 12.59 -4.71
C SER A 78 -14.19 11.72 -3.56
N LEU A 79 -14.91 10.64 -3.20
CA LEU A 79 -14.49 9.69 -2.17
C LEU A 79 -13.18 8.98 -2.56
N PHE A 80 -13.08 8.50 -3.82
CA PHE A 80 -11.87 7.84 -4.31
C PHE A 80 -10.68 8.78 -4.35
N SER A 81 -10.88 10.03 -4.78
CA SER A 81 -9.83 11.05 -4.81
C SER A 81 -9.31 11.35 -3.41
N GLY A 82 -10.21 11.58 -2.44
CA GLY A 82 -9.84 11.82 -1.06
C GLY A 82 -9.07 10.65 -0.44
N PHE A 83 -9.54 9.43 -0.67
CA PHE A 83 -8.84 8.21 -0.23
C PHE A 83 -7.46 8.07 -0.89
N SER A 84 -7.34 8.31 -2.19
CA SER A 84 -6.08 8.20 -2.94
C SER A 84 -5.04 9.20 -2.43
N ILE A 85 -5.45 10.43 -2.14
CA ILE A 85 -4.58 11.46 -1.57
C ILE A 85 -4.11 11.01 -0.16
N GLY A 86 -5.05 10.57 0.69
CA GLY A 86 -4.72 10.10 2.04
C GLY A 86 -3.76 8.90 2.01
N LEU A 87 -3.99 7.94 1.12
CA LEU A 87 -3.11 6.78 0.93
C LEU A 87 -1.73 7.20 0.43
N GLY A 88 -1.66 8.15 -0.51
CA GLY A 88 -0.40 8.71 -1.01
C GLY A 88 0.44 9.31 0.12
N TYR A 89 -0.15 10.10 0.99
CA TYR A 89 0.53 10.64 2.18
C TYR A 89 0.97 9.54 3.15
N ALA A 90 0.13 8.54 3.41
CA ALA A 90 0.48 7.43 4.30
C ALA A 90 1.65 6.58 3.75
N LEU A 91 1.77 6.43 2.44
CA LEU A 91 2.83 5.67 1.77
C LEU A 91 4.09 6.48 1.49
N GLN A 92 4.04 7.80 1.62
CA GLN A 92 5.16 8.71 1.30
C GLN A 92 6.50 8.27 1.89
N PRO A 93 6.64 7.92 3.20
CA PRO A 93 7.93 7.53 3.76
C PRO A 93 8.49 6.24 3.14
N TYR A 94 7.63 5.32 2.74
CA TYR A 94 8.05 4.08 2.07
C TYR A 94 8.52 4.35 0.64
N ILE A 95 7.82 5.21 -0.08
CA ILE A 95 8.21 5.61 -1.45
C ILE A 95 9.56 6.32 -1.43
N ILE A 96 9.77 7.24 -0.50
CA ILE A 96 11.06 7.93 -0.35
C ILE A 96 12.18 6.93 -0.04
N SER A 97 11.96 5.99 0.89
CA SER A 97 12.95 4.96 1.21
C SER A 97 13.26 4.04 0.03
N LEU A 98 12.26 3.69 -0.77
CA LEU A 98 12.42 2.86 -1.98
C LEU A 98 13.27 3.57 -3.04
N LEU A 99 12.96 4.85 -3.33
CA LEU A 99 13.72 5.66 -4.28
C LEU A 99 15.16 5.88 -3.80
N ALA A 100 15.34 6.20 -2.52
CA ALA A 100 16.65 6.34 -1.92
C ALA A 100 17.47 5.04 -1.99
N GLY A 101 16.85 3.89 -1.71
CA GLY A 101 17.49 2.58 -1.83
C GLY A 101 17.92 2.27 -3.26
N GLY A 102 17.06 2.55 -4.24
CA GLY A 102 17.40 2.42 -5.66
C GLY A 102 18.57 3.32 -6.06
N THR A 103 18.60 4.55 -5.58
CA THR A 103 19.69 5.49 -5.84
C THR A 103 21.00 5.06 -5.19
N LEU A 104 20.98 4.62 -3.92
CA LEU A 104 22.16 4.11 -3.22
C LEU A 104 22.74 2.88 -3.93
N TYR A 105 21.88 1.99 -4.40
CA TYR A 105 22.29 0.79 -5.13
C TYR A 105 22.86 1.13 -6.51
N ALA A 106 22.18 1.97 -7.30
CA ALA A 106 22.58 2.32 -8.65
C ALA A 106 23.87 3.18 -8.70
N SER A 107 24.04 4.09 -7.72
CA SER A 107 25.23 4.95 -7.64
C SER A 107 26.48 4.22 -7.16
N GLY A 108 26.33 3.06 -6.50
CA GLY A 108 27.44 2.36 -5.87
C GLY A 108 28.15 3.16 -4.77
N LEU A 109 27.49 4.21 -4.26
CA LEU A 109 28.02 5.06 -3.19
C LEU A 109 28.28 4.25 -1.92
N LEU A 110 27.39 3.33 -1.60
CA LEU A 110 27.48 2.48 -0.44
C LEU A 110 27.65 1.02 -0.89
N ARG A 111 28.57 0.30 -0.27
CA ARG A 111 28.83 -1.12 -0.54
C ARG A 111 28.80 -1.93 0.72
N ARG A 112 28.53 -3.21 0.58
CA ARG A 112 28.67 -4.16 1.68
C ARG A 112 30.12 -4.17 2.17
N GLY A 113 30.31 -4.04 3.48
CA GLY A 113 31.62 -3.97 4.12
C GLY A 113 32.15 -2.54 4.34
N ASP A 114 31.52 -1.51 3.73
CA ASP A 114 31.88 -0.12 4.00
C ASP A 114 31.63 0.23 5.47
N ARG A 115 32.53 1.01 6.06
CA ARG A 115 32.34 1.57 7.41
C ARG A 115 31.55 2.88 7.31
N LEU A 116 30.33 2.85 7.76
CA LEU A 116 29.40 3.97 7.77
C LEU A 116 29.49 4.71 9.10
N HIS A 117 29.79 5.99 9.07
CA HIS A 117 29.81 6.86 10.24
C HIS A 117 28.62 7.81 10.22
N ILE A 118 27.72 7.67 11.19
CA ILE A 118 26.49 8.47 11.35
C ILE A 118 26.32 8.80 12.83
N ASN A 119 26.11 10.09 13.16
CA ASN A 119 25.81 10.54 14.53
C ASN A 119 26.77 9.94 15.58
N ASP A 120 28.09 10.06 15.37
CA ASP A 120 29.16 9.55 16.24
C ASP A 120 29.19 8.02 16.39
N ASN A 121 28.40 7.27 15.63
CA ASN A 121 28.45 5.82 15.61
C ASN A 121 29.07 5.32 14.31
N THR A 122 30.04 4.43 14.45
CA THR A 122 30.63 3.74 13.29
C THR A 122 30.07 2.33 13.22
N MET A 123 29.55 1.97 12.06
CA MET A 123 28.91 0.68 11.79
C MET A 123 29.41 0.13 10.46
N VAL A 124 29.48 -1.18 10.32
CA VAL A 124 29.83 -1.85 9.07
C VAL A 124 28.57 -2.25 8.32
N VAL A 125 28.45 -1.87 7.06
CA VAL A 125 27.32 -2.22 6.20
C VAL A 125 27.30 -3.71 5.93
N GLU A 126 26.25 -4.38 6.36
CA GLU A 126 26.04 -5.82 6.19
C GLU A 126 25.26 -6.14 4.92
N SER A 127 24.18 -5.40 4.68
CA SER A 127 23.39 -5.52 3.44
C SER A 127 22.67 -4.22 3.10
N ILE A 128 22.39 -4.04 1.80
CA ILE A 128 21.62 -2.91 1.26
C ILE A 128 20.33 -3.48 0.69
N GLY A 129 19.22 -3.19 1.36
CA GLY A 129 17.89 -3.56 0.92
C GLY A 129 17.17 -2.40 0.22
N LEU A 130 15.98 -2.67 -0.32
CA LEU A 130 15.17 -1.66 -1.01
C LEU A 130 14.67 -0.55 -0.07
N LEU A 131 14.34 -0.87 1.17
CA LEU A 131 13.78 0.08 2.13
C LEU A 131 14.76 0.42 3.26
N TYR A 132 15.66 -0.49 3.60
CA TYR A 132 16.58 -0.38 4.73
C TYR A 132 17.97 -0.85 4.36
N VAL A 133 18.98 -0.19 4.90
CA VAL A 133 20.34 -0.69 5.00
C VAL A 133 20.52 -1.34 6.37
N SER A 134 21.02 -2.58 6.41
CA SER A 134 21.45 -3.19 7.66
C SER A 134 22.93 -2.90 7.89
N ALA A 135 23.25 -2.35 9.03
CA ALA A 135 24.61 -2.08 9.46
C ALA A 135 24.84 -2.66 10.86
N LYS A 136 26.02 -3.20 11.07
CA LYS A 136 26.38 -3.88 12.31
C LYS A 136 27.49 -3.10 13.02
N ASN A 137 27.31 -2.89 14.30
CA ASN A 137 28.36 -2.52 15.23
C ASN A 137 28.66 -3.74 16.12
N ASP A 138 29.73 -3.74 16.91
CA ASP A 138 30.26 -4.87 17.68
C ASP A 138 29.17 -5.69 18.43
N LYS A 139 28.07 -5.09 18.83
CA LYS A 139 27.02 -5.72 19.64
C LYS A 139 25.62 -5.67 19.04
N LEU A 140 25.36 -4.84 18.03
CA LEU A 140 24.00 -4.55 17.56
C LEU A 140 23.95 -4.49 16.04
N THR A 141 22.91 -5.10 15.45
CA THR A 141 22.54 -4.86 14.06
C THR A 141 21.47 -3.77 14.03
N THR A 142 21.76 -2.69 13.34
CA THR A 142 20.86 -1.53 13.19
C THR A 142 20.29 -1.52 11.79
N TYR A 143 18.98 -1.31 11.67
CA TYR A 143 18.29 -1.14 10.41
C TYR A 143 18.04 0.34 10.17
N LEU A 144 18.71 0.89 9.17
CA LEU A 144 18.62 2.31 8.81
C LEU A 144 17.69 2.47 7.61
N PRO A 145 16.57 3.21 7.72
CA PRO A 145 15.75 3.52 6.56
C PRO A 145 16.57 4.23 5.49
N ASN A 146 16.45 3.83 4.22
CA ASN A 146 17.20 4.44 3.12
C ASN A 146 16.90 5.95 3.00
N ALA A 147 15.65 6.36 3.32
CA ALA A 147 15.26 7.76 3.38
C ALA A 147 16.11 8.58 4.35
N MET A 148 16.52 7.98 5.50
CA MET A 148 17.39 8.64 6.47
C MET A 148 18.78 8.89 5.88
N LEU A 149 19.36 7.91 5.21
CA LEU A 149 20.67 8.02 4.55
C LEU A 149 20.67 9.02 3.40
N SER A 150 19.53 9.20 2.71
CA SER A 150 19.39 10.19 1.66
C SER A 150 19.26 11.63 2.19
N ASN A 151 18.71 11.80 3.39
CA ASN A 151 18.38 13.10 3.96
C ASN A 151 19.41 13.62 4.98
N GLN A 152 20.34 12.78 5.41
CA GLN A 152 21.37 13.15 6.39
C GLN A 152 22.76 12.92 5.82
N PRO A 153 23.74 13.78 6.14
CA PRO A 153 25.13 13.55 5.77
C PRO A 153 25.67 12.33 6.51
N PHE A 154 26.34 11.45 5.80
CA PHE A 154 27.07 10.33 6.34
C PHE A 154 28.47 10.26 5.74
N SER A 155 29.42 9.72 6.48
CA SER A 155 30.79 9.53 6.02
C SER A 155 31.06 8.04 5.81
N ILE A 156 31.80 7.72 4.75
CA ILE A 156 32.22 6.35 4.46
C ILE A 156 33.73 6.27 4.63
N LEU A 157 34.17 5.44 5.54
CA LEU A 157 35.57 5.11 5.73
C LEU A 157 35.87 3.86 4.89
N ARG A 158 36.64 4.04 3.82
CA ARG A 158 37.17 2.94 3.01
C ARG A 158 38.62 2.74 3.35
N GLU A 159 38.97 1.53 3.77
CA GLU A 159 40.38 1.15 3.86
C GLU A 159 40.88 0.97 2.41
N SER A 160 41.88 1.76 2.03
CA SER A 160 42.57 1.70 0.73
C SER A 160 43.48 0.48 0.66
#